data_baf97d6d50ed0b8e13a6edf778778beb
#
_entry.id   baf97d6d50ed0b8e13a6edf778778beb
#
_cell.length_a   1.000
_cell.length_b   1.000
_cell.length_c   1.000
_cell.angle_alpha   90.00
_cell.angle_beta   90.00
_cell.angle_gamma   90.00
#
_symmetry.space_group_name_H-M   'P 1'
#
loop_
_entity.id
_entity.type
_entity.pdbx_description
1 polymer ?
#
loop_
_entity_poly.entity_id
_entity_poly.type
_entity_poly.pdbx_seq_one_letter_code
_entity_poly.pdbx_strand_id
1 'polypeptide(L)'
;MRLKNFLLVVEDIERAKSFYKELFGLDVVRDFDTNVILAQGLVLQERTSWEQAVNEQVQTGGRDVALYFEEYDLEEYVKKVERSEWNIHFLNPLQTLENGQKMIRFCDPDGHVIEIREIEIEKF
;
A
#
# COMPACT_ATOMS: atom_id res chain seq x y z
N MET A 1 23.88 3.42 -8.83
CA MET A 1 22.53 3.99 -8.63
C MET A 1 21.56 2.86 -8.30
N ARG A 2 20.64 3.05 -7.34
CA ARG A 2 19.60 2.07 -7.03
C ARG A 2 18.35 2.79 -6.54
N LEU A 3 17.17 2.22 -6.81
CA LEU A 3 15.94 2.70 -6.21
C LEU A 3 15.89 2.20 -4.77
N LYS A 4 15.97 3.12 -3.81
CA LYS A 4 16.04 2.77 -2.38
C LYS A 4 14.66 2.70 -1.74
N ASN A 5 13.84 3.71 -1.96
CA ASN A 5 12.54 3.87 -1.33
C ASN A 5 11.50 4.35 -2.33
N PHE A 6 10.24 4.08 -2.04
CA PHE A 6 9.09 4.66 -2.72
C PHE A 6 8.30 5.50 -1.71
N LEU A 7 8.00 6.74 -2.05
CA LEU A 7 7.34 7.68 -1.15
C LEU A 7 5.88 7.89 -1.55
N LEU A 8 4.99 7.72 -0.58
CA LEU A 8 3.56 8.03 -0.70
C LEU A 8 3.25 9.29 0.10
N VAL A 9 2.53 10.21 -0.51
CA VAL A 9 1.99 11.38 0.17
C VAL A 9 0.65 11.02 0.79
N VAL A 10 0.49 11.30 2.09
CA VAL A 10 -0.70 10.93 2.85
C VAL A 10 -1.25 12.14 3.60
N GLU A 11 -2.56 12.16 3.80
CA GLU A 11 -3.21 13.24 4.56
C GLU A 11 -2.96 13.12 6.07
N ASP A 12 -2.97 11.88 6.57
CA ASP A 12 -2.87 11.59 8.00
C ASP A 12 -1.82 10.50 8.21
N ILE A 13 -0.68 10.90 8.75
CA ILE A 13 0.47 10.00 8.99
C ILE A 13 0.10 8.87 9.94
N GLU A 14 -0.61 9.15 11.04
CA GLU A 14 -0.94 8.12 12.02
C GLU A 14 -1.91 7.10 11.44
N ARG A 15 -2.88 7.55 10.66
CA ARG A 15 -3.80 6.66 9.96
C ARG A 15 -3.06 5.76 8.97
N ALA A 16 -2.16 6.32 8.19
CA ALA A 16 -1.37 5.56 7.21
C ALA A 16 -0.46 4.55 7.90
N LYS A 17 0.22 4.92 8.99
CA LYS A 17 1.04 4.00 9.78
C LYS A 17 0.22 2.79 10.25
N SER A 18 -0.97 3.04 10.82
CA SER A 18 -1.85 1.98 11.31
C SER A 18 -2.33 1.08 10.18
N PHE A 19 -2.71 1.65 9.05
CA PHE A 19 -3.18 0.90 7.89
C PHE A 19 -2.11 -0.10 7.40
N TYR A 20 -0.90 0.39 7.15
CA TYR A 20 0.17 -0.44 6.61
C TYR A 20 0.70 -1.44 7.64
N LYS A 21 0.65 -1.11 8.93
CA LYS A 21 0.99 -2.07 10.00
C LYS A 21 -0.05 -3.18 10.11
N GLU A 22 -1.33 -2.83 10.19
CA GLU A 22 -2.39 -3.81 10.42
C GLU A 22 -2.62 -4.73 9.22
N LEU A 23 -2.65 -4.20 8.01
CA LEU A 23 -2.97 -4.99 6.83
C LEU A 23 -1.76 -5.56 6.11
N PHE A 24 -0.58 -4.97 6.26
CA PHE A 24 0.62 -5.39 5.51
C PHE A 24 1.79 -5.79 6.41
N GLY A 25 1.65 -5.63 7.72
CA GLY A 25 2.71 -5.99 8.65
C GLY A 25 3.98 -5.14 8.52
N LEU A 26 3.86 -3.93 7.95
CA LEU A 26 5.03 -3.06 7.77
C LEU A 26 5.31 -2.27 9.03
N ASP A 27 6.41 -2.60 9.70
CA ASP A 27 6.87 -1.90 10.90
C ASP A 27 7.50 -0.55 10.55
N VAL A 28 7.40 0.39 11.49
CA VAL A 28 8.10 1.67 11.39
C VAL A 28 9.59 1.43 11.65
N VAL A 29 10.43 1.86 10.70
CA VAL A 29 11.88 1.82 10.82
C VAL A 29 12.43 3.11 11.43
N ARG A 30 11.92 4.26 10.94
CA ARG A 30 12.24 5.59 11.47
C ARG A 30 11.03 6.50 11.39
N ASP A 31 10.82 7.27 12.44
CA ASP A 31 9.70 8.21 12.53
C ASP A 31 10.23 9.63 12.73
N PHE A 32 9.99 10.49 11.75
CA PHE A 32 10.35 11.91 11.79
C PHE A 32 9.09 12.80 11.83
N ASP A 33 8.00 12.30 12.39
CA ASP A 33 6.68 12.93 12.47
C ASP A 33 5.99 13.12 11.12
N THR A 34 6.50 13.98 10.26
CA THR A 34 5.91 14.25 8.93
C THR A 34 6.46 13.34 7.84
N ASN A 35 7.51 12.59 8.14
CA ASN A 35 8.11 11.61 7.24
C ASN A 35 8.39 10.35 8.04
N VAL A 36 7.80 9.24 7.62
CA VAL A 36 7.91 7.96 8.32
C VAL A 36 8.41 6.91 7.34
N ILE A 37 9.52 6.27 7.70
CA ILE A 37 10.10 5.19 6.90
C ILE A 37 9.60 3.87 7.46
N LEU A 38 8.89 3.12 6.62
CA LEU A 38 8.42 1.78 6.93
C LEU A 38 9.41 0.74 6.41
N ALA A 39 9.25 -0.49 6.88
CA ALA A 39 9.97 -1.64 6.35
C ALA A 39 9.72 -1.79 4.84
N GLN A 40 10.62 -2.46 4.13
CA GLN A 40 10.54 -2.76 2.70
C GLN A 40 10.59 -1.53 1.80
N GLY A 41 11.09 -0.40 2.30
CA GLY A 41 11.35 0.77 1.48
C GLY A 41 10.15 1.67 1.20
N LEU A 42 9.03 1.48 1.90
CA LEU A 42 7.89 2.37 1.78
C LEU A 42 8.04 3.56 2.72
N VAL A 43 7.94 4.77 2.20
CA VAL A 43 8.03 6.01 2.97
C VAL A 43 6.70 6.73 2.91
N LEU A 44 6.22 7.18 4.07
CA LEU A 44 5.01 8.00 4.19
C LEU A 44 5.41 9.44 4.44
N GLN A 45 4.88 10.36 3.64
CA GLN A 45 5.14 11.79 3.78
C GLN A 45 3.83 12.53 3.96
N GLU A 46 3.74 13.36 4.99
CA GLU A 46 2.56 14.17 5.23
C GLU A 46 2.43 15.22 4.12
N ARG A 47 1.21 15.41 3.62
CA ARG A 47 0.92 16.22 2.44
C ARG A 47 1.40 17.65 2.54
N THR A 48 1.10 18.36 3.64
CA THR A 48 1.48 19.77 3.78
C THR A 48 2.98 19.96 3.74
N SER A 49 3.73 19.10 4.43
CA SER A 49 5.19 19.16 4.39
C SER A 49 5.76 18.82 3.01
N TRP A 50 5.12 17.91 2.29
CA TRP A 50 5.52 17.56 0.92
C TRP A 50 5.27 18.72 -0.03
N GLU A 51 4.11 19.37 0.05
CA GLU A 51 3.79 20.54 -0.78
C GLU A 51 4.79 21.68 -0.56
N GLN A 52 5.22 21.90 0.68
CA GLN A 52 6.27 22.86 0.98
C GLN A 52 7.61 22.46 0.38
N ALA A 53 7.96 21.18 0.44
CA ALA A 53 9.23 20.67 -0.08
C ALA A 53 9.33 20.79 -1.59
N VAL A 54 8.26 20.46 -2.32
CA VAL A 54 8.27 20.49 -3.79
C VAL A 54 7.75 21.82 -4.36
N ASN A 55 7.23 22.69 -3.50
CA ASN A 55 6.69 24.01 -3.86
C ASN A 55 5.54 23.93 -4.87
N GLU A 56 4.65 22.95 -4.67
CA GLU A 56 3.45 22.73 -5.49
C GLU A 56 2.34 22.13 -4.65
N GLN A 57 1.09 22.38 -5.02
CA GLN A 57 -0.05 21.68 -4.44
C GLN A 57 -0.13 20.26 -5.02
N VAL A 58 -0.49 19.30 -4.17
CA VAL A 58 -0.51 17.89 -4.52
C VAL A 58 -1.84 17.26 -4.11
N GLN A 59 -2.38 16.43 -4.99
CA GLN A 59 -3.51 15.56 -4.65
C GLN A 59 -2.96 14.17 -4.32
N THR A 60 -3.52 13.52 -3.29
CA THR A 60 -3.13 12.17 -2.94
C THR A 60 -3.92 11.15 -3.77
N GLY A 61 -3.30 9.99 -4.04
CA GLY A 61 -4.01 8.83 -4.53
C GLY A 61 -4.41 8.83 -6.00
N GLY A 62 -3.48 9.10 -6.92
CA GLY A 62 -3.73 8.85 -8.34
C GLY A 62 -3.86 7.36 -8.67
N ARG A 63 -4.42 7.04 -9.85
CA ARG A 63 -4.61 5.66 -10.31
C ARG A 63 -3.50 5.18 -11.26
N ASP A 64 -2.51 6.00 -11.49
CA ASP A 64 -1.41 5.76 -12.44
C ASP A 64 -0.19 5.06 -11.82
N VAL A 65 -0.22 4.81 -10.52
CA VAL A 65 0.84 4.11 -9.78
C VAL A 65 0.18 3.11 -8.83
N ALA A 66 0.79 1.95 -8.66
CA ALA A 66 0.32 0.94 -7.71
C ALA A 66 1.48 0.40 -6.89
N LEU A 67 1.20 0.11 -5.62
CA LEU A 67 2.07 -0.72 -4.81
C LEU A 67 1.75 -2.18 -5.11
N TYR A 68 2.76 -2.96 -5.42
CA TYR A 68 2.62 -4.35 -5.80
C TYR A 68 3.13 -5.25 -4.67
N PHE A 69 2.22 -6.04 -4.09
CA PHE A 69 2.55 -6.98 -3.02
C PHE A 69 2.34 -8.42 -3.47
N GLU A 70 2.97 -9.34 -2.78
CA GLU A 70 2.77 -10.77 -2.94
C GLU A 70 2.28 -11.38 -1.62
N GLU A 71 1.39 -12.36 -1.70
CA GLU A 71 0.85 -13.06 -0.55
C GLU A 71 0.70 -14.55 -0.87
N TYR A 72 1.01 -15.43 0.10
CA TYR A 72 0.91 -16.87 -0.11
C TYR A 72 -0.53 -17.35 -0.24
N ASP A 73 -1.41 -16.90 0.64
CA ASP A 73 -2.83 -17.30 0.64
C ASP A 73 -3.68 -16.04 0.50
N LEU A 74 -3.97 -15.68 -0.74
CA LEU A 74 -4.69 -14.44 -1.03
C LEU A 74 -6.15 -14.51 -0.56
N GLU A 75 -6.78 -15.69 -0.62
CA GLU A 75 -8.17 -15.84 -0.12
C GLU A 75 -8.26 -15.55 1.38
N GLU A 76 -7.34 -16.10 2.19
CA GLU A 76 -7.29 -15.81 3.61
C GLU A 76 -6.97 -14.33 3.90
N TYR A 77 -6.09 -13.75 3.11
CA TYR A 77 -5.77 -12.33 3.24
C TYR A 77 -6.99 -11.45 2.98
N VAL A 78 -7.78 -11.75 1.95
CA VAL A 78 -9.01 -11.01 1.65
C VAL A 78 -9.99 -11.09 2.83
N LYS A 79 -10.13 -12.26 3.44
CA LYS A 79 -10.96 -12.41 4.66
C LYS A 79 -10.46 -11.51 5.80
N LYS A 80 -9.16 -11.43 5.99
CA LYS A 80 -8.55 -10.53 6.98
C LYS A 80 -8.91 -9.07 6.70
N VAL A 81 -8.82 -8.64 5.46
CA VAL A 81 -9.18 -7.27 5.04
C VAL A 81 -10.66 -7.00 5.31
N GLU A 82 -11.54 -7.94 4.96
CA GLU A 82 -12.98 -7.82 5.16
C GLU A 82 -13.37 -7.77 6.65
N ARG A 83 -12.62 -8.44 7.51
CA ARG A 83 -12.85 -8.43 8.97
C ARG A 83 -12.25 -7.20 9.64
N SER A 84 -11.40 -6.45 8.96
CA SER A 84 -10.77 -5.27 9.53
C SER A 84 -11.79 -4.14 9.71
N GLU A 85 -11.44 -3.15 10.53
CA GLU A 85 -12.28 -1.96 10.72
C GLU A 85 -12.11 -0.94 9.59
N TRP A 86 -11.22 -1.20 8.63
CA TRP A 86 -10.97 -0.31 7.51
C TRP A 86 -12.08 -0.40 6.47
N ASN A 87 -12.57 0.76 6.04
CA ASN A 87 -13.55 0.84 4.95
C ASN A 87 -12.80 0.80 3.62
N ILE A 88 -12.66 -0.39 3.07
CA ILE A 88 -11.81 -0.63 1.90
C ILE A 88 -12.59 -0.35 0.60
N HIS A 89 -11.97 0.46 -0.27
CA HIS A 89 -12.48 0.70 -1.61
C HIS A 89 -11.82 -0.30 -2.57
N PHE A 90 -12.54 -1.36 -2.92
CA PHE A 90 -12.07 -2.35 -3.89
C PHE A 90 -12.21 -1.82 -5.32
N LEU A 91 -11.12 -1.88 -6.09
CA LEU A 91 -11.13 -1.57 -7.51
C LEU A 91 -11.45 -2.81 -8.34
N ASN A 92 -10.82 -3.92 -7.99
CA ASN A 92 -11.09 -5.23 -8.59
C ASN A 92 -11.25 -6.25 -7.47
N PRO A 93 -12.32 -7.05 -7.48
CA PRO A 93 -12.46 -8.13 -6.51
C PRO A 93 -11.41 -9.22 -6.74
N LEU A 94 -11.33 -10.16 -5.81
CA LEU A 94 -10.48 -11.32 -5.98
C LEU A 94 -10.84 -12.03 -7.28
N GLN A 95 -9.85 -12.24 -8.13
CA GLN A 95 -10.03 -12.85 -9.43
C GLN A 95 -8.84 -13.73 -9.81
N THR A 96 -9.05 -14.62 -10.74
CA THR A 96 -8.00 -15.46 -11.31
C THR A 96 -7.65 -14.92 -12.69
N LEU A 97 -6.38 -14.60 -12.90
CA LEU A 97 -5.87 -14.14 -14.18
C LEU A 97 -5.72 -15.31 -15.18
N GLU A 98 -5.50 -15.00 -16.45
CA GLU A 98 -5.34 -16.02 -17.49
C GLU A 98 -4.24 -17.04 -17.20
N ASN A 99 -3.16 -16.58 -16.53
CA ASN A 99 -2.06 -17.47 -16.14
C ASN A 99 -2.36 -18.33 -14.90
N GLY A 100 -3.58 -18.24 -14.33
CA GLY A 100 -3.98 -18.97 -13.14
C GLY A 100 -3.63 -18.28 -11.82
N GLN A 101 -2.94 -17.16 -11.86
CA GLN A 101 -2.55 -16.41 -10.66
C GLN A 101 -3.74 -15.62 -10.11
N LYS A 102 -3.95 -15.69 -8.80
CA LYS A 102 -4.98 -14.88 -8.13
C LYS A 102 -4.49 -13.47 -7.89
N MET A 103 -5.39 -12.51 -7.96
CA MET A 103 -5.07 -11.09 -7.83
C MET A 103 -6.24 -10.32 -7.25
N ILE A 104 -5.93 -9.25 -6.50
CA ILE A 104 -6.91 -8.29 -6.00
C ILE A 104 -6.33 -6.89 -6.09
N ARG A 105 -7.19 -5.88 -6.28
CA ARG A 105 -6.79 -4.46 -6.19
C ARG A 105 -7.74 -3.68 -5.30
N PHE A 106 -7.18 -2.89 -4.42
CA PHE A 106 -7.95 -1.96 -3.60
C PHE A 106 -7.13 -0.69 -3.31
N CYS A 107 -7.75 0.29 -2.66
CA CYS A 107 -7.08 1.54 -2.34
C CYS A 107 -6.74 1.61 -0.85
N ASP A 108 -5.62 2.28 -0.54
CA ASP A 108 -5.35 2.69 0.83
C ASP A 108 -6.27 3.87 1.21
N PRO A 109 -6.23 4.36 2.48
CA PRO A 109 -7.13 5.46 2.90
C PRO A 109 -6.97 6.76 2.11
N ASP A 110 -5.84 6.97 1.46
CA ASP A 110 -5.56 8.15 0.65
C ASP A 110 -5.84 7.95 -0.84
N GLY A 111 -6.29 6.76 -1.22
CA GLY A 111 -6.63 6.45 -2.60
C GLY A 111 -5.49 5.87 -3.43
N HIS A 112 -4.35 5.56 -2.84
CA HIS A 112 -3.26 4.90 -3.57
C HIS A 112 -3.66 3.47 -3.91
N VAL A 113 -3.36 3.05 -5.13
CA VAL A 113 -3.69 1.70 -5.60
C VAL A 113 -2.73 0.68 -5.00
N ILE A 114 -3.30 -0.39 -4.49
CA ILE A 114 -2.57 -1.57 -4.01
C ILE A 114 -3.01 -2.75 -4.85
N GLU A 115 -2.05 -3.44 -5.45
CA GLU A 115 -2.26 -4.70 -6.15
C GLU A 115 -1.57 -5.81 -5.38
N ILE A 116 -2.31 -6.88 -5.08
CA ILE A 116 -1.74 -8.04 -4.41
C ILE A 116 -1.95 -9.25 -5.30
N ARG A 117 -0.87 -9.98 -5.54
CA ARG A 117 -0.91 -11.24 -6.28
C ARG A 117 -0.50 -12.39 -5.39
N GLU A 118 -1.12 -13.54 -5.60
CA GLU A 118 -0.72 -14.76 -4.93
C GLU A 118 0.62 -15.22 -5.49
N ILE A 119 1.52 -15.64 -4.60
CA ILE A 119 2.84 -16.10 -4.98
C ILE A 119 2.69 -17.34 -5.84
N GLU A 120 3.35 -17.36 -7.01
CA GLU A 120 3.43 -18.54 -7.85
C GLU A 120 4.34 -19.58 -7.20
N ILE A 121 3.80 -20.77 -6.98
CA ILE A 121 4.57 -21.90 -6.50
C ILE A 121 4.99 -22.70 -7.72
N GLU A 122 6.30 -22.77 -7.98
CA GLU A 122 6.81 -23.62 -9.04
C GLU A 122 6.52 -25.09 -8.71
N LYS A 123 5.94 -25.79 -9.68
CA LYS A 123 5.68 -27.21 -9.55
C LYS A 123 6.83 -27.98 -10.22
N PHE A 124 7.49 -28.78 -9.45
CA PHE A 124 8.55 -29.66 -9.91
C PHE A 124 7.99 -31.04 -10.25
#